data_6c744e2e3bb78dc7436a909035127e69
#
_entry.id   6c744e2e3bb78dc7436a909035127e69
#
_cell.length_a   1.000
_cell.length_b   1.000
_cell.length_c   1.000
_cell.angle_alpha   90.00
_cell.angle_beta   90.00
_cell.angle_gamma   90.00
#
_symmetry.space_group_name_H-M   'P 1'
#
loop_
_entity.id
_entity.type
_entity.pdbx_description
1 polymer ?
#
loop_
_entity_poly.entity_id
_entity_poly.type
_entity_poly.pdbx_seq_one_letter_code
_entity_poly.pdbx_strand_id
1 'polypeptide(L)'
;MLQRDAFIEEITKSLDKDKSIFFLSADFGAQALDELRKRFPSNFLHCGISEQAMLDVATGLALEGNKVFVYAMAPFLALRSLEQTKCGAGLMNLPISLISVGIGLGYADAGPTHYSTEDFACSRAI
;
A
#
# COMPACT_ATOMS: atom_id res chain seq x y z
N MET A 1 -10.47 16.56 8.22
CA MET A 1 -9.69 15.83 7.19
C MET A 1 -9.33 14.47 7.75
N LEU A 2 -9.57 13.41 6.99
CA LEU A 2 -9.19 12.06 7.42
C LEU A 2 -7.66 11.89 7.34
N GLN A 3 -7.10 11.04 8.19
CA GLN A 3 -5.66 10.73 8.20
C GLN A 3 -5.16 10.26 6.82
N ARG A 4 -5.96 9.42 6.16
CA ARG A 4 -5.73 8.97 4.79
C ARG A 4 -5.58 10.13 3.80
N ASP A 5 -6.49 11.10 3.87
CA ASP A 5 -6.52 12.22 2.91
C ASP A 5 -5.30 13.13 3.09
N ALA A 6 -4.90 13.39 4.35
CA ALA A 6 -3.68 14.12 4.67
C ALA A 6 -2.43 13.40 4.14
N PHE A 7 -2.37 12.08 4.29
CA PHE A 7 -1.26 11.28 3.77
C PHE A 7 -1.18 11.36 2.24
N ILE A 8 -2.31 11.20 1.54
CA ILE A 8 -2.36 11.26 0.07
C ILE A 8 -1.95 12.65 -0.43
N GLU A 9 -2.38 13.72 0.26
CA GLU A 9 -1.97 15.09 -0.07
C GLU A 9 -0.44 15.27 0.04
N GLU A 10 0.19 14.74 1.10
CA GLU A 10 1.64 14.84 1.28
C GLU A 10 2.42 13.99 0.27
N ILE A 11 1.94 12.80 -0.07
CA ILE A 11 2.55 11.98 -1.14
C ILE A 11 2.44 12.69 -2.49
N THR A 12 1.31 13.34 -2.77
CA THR A 12 1.11 14.12 -3.99
C THR A 12 2.14 15.26 -4.10
N LYS A 13 2.35 16.02 -3.01
CA LYS A 13 3.37 17.07 -2.93
C LYS A 13 4.80 16.52 -3.05
N SER A 14 5.04 15.33 -2.51
CA SER A 14 6.34 14.67 -2.55
C SER A 14 6.68 14.21 -3.97
N LEU A 15 5.72 13.68 -4.71
CA LEU A 15 5.86 13.29 -6.11
C LEU A 15 6.13 14.47 -7.07
N ASP A 16 5.72 15.68 -6.71
CA ASP A 16 6.10 16.87 -7.47
C ASP A 16 7.62 17.11 -7.44
N LYS A 17 8.27 16.74 -6.34
CA LYS A 17 9.69 17.02 -6.08
C LYS A 17 10.60 15.81 -6.33
N ASP A 18 10.07 14.59 -6.16
CA ASP A 18 10.86 13.36 -6.22
C ASP A 18 10.17 12.32 -7.09
N LYS A 19 10.71 12.10 -8.28
CA LYS A 19 10.17 11.13 -9.26
C LYS A 19 10.62 9.69 -9.00
N SER A 20 11.46 9.44 -8.00
CA SER A 20 11.79 8.09 -7.54
C SER A 20 10.71 7.48 -6.65
N ILE A 21 9.66 8.23 -6.30
CA ILE A 21 8.53 7.73 -5.53
C ILE A 21 7.55 7.02 -6.46
N PHE A 22 7.16 5.79 -6.10
CA PHE A 22 6.09 5.04 -6.74
C PHE A 22 4.96 4.76 -5.75
N PHE A 23 3.73 4.84 -6.24
CA PHE A 23 2.53 4.54 -5.47
C PHE A 23 1.75 3.41 -6.13
N LEU A 24 1.64 2.29 -5.44
CA LEU A 24 0.94 1.09 -5.91
C LEU A 24 -0.38 0.95 -5.15
N SER A 25 -1.47 0.65 -5.86
CA SER A 25 -2.79 0.45 -5.26
C SER A 25 -3.39 -0.86 -5.75
N ALA A 26 -3.96 -1.65 -4.83
CA ALA A 26 -4.86 -2.73 -5.19
C ALA A 26 -6.18 -2.16 -5.76
N ASP A 27 -7.05 -3.02 -6.24
CA ASP A 27 -8.37 -2.61 -6.78
C ASP A 27 -9.26 -2.05 -5.66
N PHE A 28 -8.98 -0.83 -5.29
CA PHE A 28 -9.66 -0.10 -4.25
C PHE A 28 -10.11 1.25 -4.81
N GLY A 29 -11.41 1.38 -5.05
CA GLY A 29 -12.05 2.55 -5.66
C GLY A 29 -12.07 3.80 -4.78
N ALA A 30 -10.94 4.15 -4.17
CA ALA A 30 -10.82 5.34 -3.34
C ALA A 30 -10.73 6.60 -4.22
N GLN A 31 -11.78 7.41 -4.23
CA GLN A 31 -11.79 8.73 -4.91
C GLN A 31 -10.63 9.63 -4.47
N ALA A 32 -10.16 9.46 -3.22
CA ALA A 32 -9.00 10.19 -2.71
C ALA A 32 -7.70 9.96 -3.53
N LEU A 33 -7.63 8.87 -4.30
CA LEU A 33 -6.49 8.55 -5.17
C LEU A 33 -6.62 9.13 -6.59
N ASP A 34 -7.76 9.70 -6.95
CA ASP A 34 -8.03 10.12 -8.35
C ASP A 34 -7.10 11.23 -8.81
N GLU A 35 -6.80 12.20 -7.95
CA GLU A 35 -5.85 13.27 -8.27
C GLU A 35 -4.43 12.73 -8.44
N LEU A 36 -3.98 11.88 -7.54
CA LEU A 36 -2.67 11.24 -7.59
C LEU A 36 -2.50 10.44 -8.89
N ARG A 37 -3.48 9.60 -9.21
CA ARG A 37 -3.53 8.80 -10.43
C ARG A 37 -3.49 9.64 -11.69
N LYS A 38 -4.24 10.76 -11.71
CA LYS A 38 -4.33 11.67 -12.87
C LYS A 38 -3.03 12.46 -13.07
N ARG A 39 -2.43 12.95 -11.98
CA ARG A 39 -1.23 13.80 -12.05
C ARG A 39 0.05 13.03 -12.31
N PHE A 40 0.15 11.79 -11.81
CA PHE A 40 1.38 10.99 -11.86
C PHE A 40 1.14 9.59 -12.45
N PRO A 41 0.63 9.49 -13.69
CA PRO A 41 0.29 8.21 -14.29
C PRO A 41 1.50 7.27 -14.47
N SER A 42 2.72 7.80 -14.57
CA SER A 42 3.94 7.00 -14.67
C SER A 42 4.46 6.49 -13.32
N ASN A 43 4.01 7.09 -12.22
CA ASN A 43 4.44 6.73 -10.87
C ASN A 43 3.32 6.06 -10.06
N PHE A 44 2.10 6.01 -10.62
CA PHE A 44 0.96 5.36 -10.02
C PHE A 44 0.63 4.05 -10.75
N LEU A 45 0.69 2.93 -10.04
CA LEU A 45 0.35 1.63 -10.57
C LEU A 45 -0.93 1.10 -9.92
N HIS A 46 -1.91 0.79 -10.74
CA HIS A 46 -3.12 0.10 -10.30
C HIS A 46 -2.95 -1.39 -10.55
N CYS A 47 -2.77 -2.16 -9.49
CA CYS A 47 -2.39 -3.58 -9.58
C CYS A 47 -3.57 -4.55 -9.60
N GLY A 48 -4.81 -4.04 -9.45
CA GLY A 48 -6.00 -4.90 -9.31
C GLY A 48 -6.04 -5.61 -7.95
N ILE A 49 -6.96 -6.58 -7.82
CA ILE A 49 -7.11 -7.40 -6.60
C ILE A 49 -6.01 -8.47 -6.58
N SER A 50 -4.78 -8.06 -6.37
CA SER A 50 -3.58 -8.92 -6.44
C SER A 50 -2.48 -8.41 -5.50
N GLU A 51 -2.76 -8.32 -4.20
CA GLU A 51 -1.86 -7.71 -3.22
C GLU A 51 -0.51 -8.43 -3.14
N GLN A 52 -0.46 -9.74 -3.35
CA GLN A 52 0.78 -10.51 -3.42
C GLN A 52 1.65 -10.04 -4.59
N ALA A 53 1.11 -10.04 -5.80
CA ALA A 53 1.83 -9.54 -6.99
C ALA A 53 2.20 -8.06 -6.87
N MET A 54 1.35 -7.25 -6.23
CA MET A 54 1.65 -5.85 -5.94
C MET A 54 2.89 -5.69 -5.08
N LEU A 55 3.07 -6.53 -4.05
CA LEU A 55 4.27 -6.55 -3.21
C LEU A 55 5.51 -7.02 -3.97
N ASP A 56 5.38 -7.99 -4.89
CA ASP A 56 6.47 -8.43 -5.74
C ASP A 56 6.92 -7.33 -6.70
N VAL A 57 5.98 -6.60 -7.32
CA VAL A 57 6.27 -5.41 -8.14
C VAL A 57 6.93 -4.32 -7.30
N ALA A 58 6.42 -4.06 -6.09
CA ALA A 58 7.01 -3.09 -5.17
C ALA A 58 8.45 -3.45 -4.81
N THR A 59 8.72 -4.73 -4.58
CA THR A 59 10.06 -5.25 -4.31
C THR A 59 11.00 -4.99 -5.49
N GLY A 60 10.58 -5.28 -6.72
CA GLY A 60 11.36 -5.00 -7.91
C GLY A 60 11.68 -3.51 -8.09
N LEU A 61 10.68 -2.64 -7.91
CA LEU A 61 10.87 -1.19 -7.98
C LEU A 61 11.83 -0.68 -6.90
N ALA A 62 11.74 -1.22 -5.68
CA ALA A 62 12.61 -0.82 -4.59
C ALA A 62 14.06 -1.29 -4.80
N LEU A 63 14.27 -2.46 -5.39
CA LEU A 63 15.61 -2.94 -5.77
C LEU A 63 16.29 -2.03 -6.81
N GLU A 64 15.50 -1.38 -7.67
CA GLU A 64 15.98 -0.36 -8.62
C GLU A 64 16.22 1.02 -7.95
N GLY A 65 16.15 1.11 -6.63
CA GLY A 65 16.44 2.33 -5.87
C GLY A 65 15.24 3.27 -5.68
N ASN A 66 14.05 2.84 -6.01
CA ASN A 66 12.85 3.66 -5.84
C ASN A 66 12.28 3.55 -4.41
N LYS A 67 11.56 4.60 -3.97
CA LYS A 67 10.76 4.62 -2.75
C LYS A 67 9.34 4.20 -3.09
N VAL A 68 8.85 3.14 -2.48
CA VAL A 68 7.58 2.55 -2.89
C VAL A 68 6.55 2.60 -1.76
N PHE A 69 5.38 3.13 -2.07
CA PHE A 69 4.21 3.13 -1.21
C PHE A 69 3.18 2.16 -1.76
N VAL A 70 2.76 1.22 -0.94
CA VAL A 70 1.79 0.17 -1.29
C VAL A 70 0.51 0.39 -0.49
N TYR A 71 -0.60 0.59 -1.17
CA TYR A 71 -1.87 0.99 -0.58
C TYR A 71 -2.95 -0.06 -0.84
N ALA A 72 -3.50 -0.64 0.22
CA ALA A 72 -4.62 -1.58 0.14
C ALA A 72 -5.42 -1.65 1.44
N MET A 73 -6.52 -2.39 1.42
CA MET A 73 -7.28 -2.72 2.62
C MET A 73 -6.44 -3.55 3.58
N ALA A 74 -6.51 -3.21 4.87
CA ALA A 74 -5.66 -3.77 5.91
C ALA A 74 -5.62 -5.30 5.96
N PRO A 75 -6.75 -6.04 5.95
CA PRO A 75 -6.70 -7.50 6.04
C PRO A 75 -6.00 -8.13 4.82
N PHE A 76 -6.17 -7.54 3.64
CA PHE A 76 -5.58 -8.07 2.42
C PHE A 76 -4.08 -7.73 2.33
N LEU A 77 -3.70 -6.54 2.73
CA LEU A 77 -2.29 -6.16 2.77
C LEU A 77 -1.52 -6.91 3.86
N ALA A 78 -2.08 -7.01 5.08
CA ALA A 78 -1.39 -7.61 6.21
C ALA A 78 -1.36 -9.15 6.18
N LEU A 79 -2.47 -9.78 5.75
CA LEU A 79 -2.57 -11.24 5.80
C LEU A 79 -2.27 -11.92 4.47
N ARG A 80 -2.91 -11.46 3.39
CA ARG A 80 -2.78 -12.08 2.07
C ARG A 80 -1.36 -11.98 1.52
N SER A 81 -0.65 -10.88 1.78
CA SER A 81 0.71 -10.66 1.26
C SER A 81 1.81 -10.72 2.35
N LEU A 82 1.55 -11.45 3.43
CA LEU A 82 2.49 -11.57 4.55
C LEU A 82 3.84 -12.16 4.12
N GLU A 83 3.82 -13.20 3.29
CA GLU A 83 5.04 -13.83 2.76
C GLU A 83 5.85 -12.85 1.92
N GLN A 84 5.21 -12.14 0.98
CA GLN A 84 5.86 -11.16 0.12
C GLN A 84 6.42 -9.98 0.94
N THR A 85 5.69 -9.54 1.96
CA THR A 85 6.17 -8.52 2.89
C THR A 85 7.42 -9.00 3.63
N LYS A 86 7.42 -10.23 4.13
CA LYS A 86 8.55 -10.82 4.84
C LYS A 86 9.76 -11.00 3.93
N CYS A 87 9.58 -11.65 2.78
CA CYS A 87 10.68 -12.02 1.89
C CYS A 87 11.21 -10.82 1.08
N GLY A 88 10.32 -9.94 0.62
CA GLY A 88 10.69 -8.74 -0.12
C GLY A 88 11.11 -7.60 0.81
N ALA A 89 10.13 -6.88 1.36
CA ALA A 89 10.38 -5.66 2.11
C ALA A 89 11.24 -5.90 3.37
N GLY A 90 10.89 -6.92 4.19
CA GLY A 90 11.55 -7.18 5.46
C GLY A 90 12.96 -7.75 5.30
N LEU A 91 13.08 -8.94 4.71
CA LEU A 91 14.36 -9.65 4.62
C LEU A 91 15.40 -8.90 3.78
N MET A 92 14.97 -8.25 2.70
CA MET A 92 15.84 -7.46 1.83
C MET A 92 16.06 -6.02 2.32
N ASN A 93 15.40 -5.62 3.41
CA ASN A 93 15.47 -4.28 4.01
C ASN A 93 15.25 -3.15 2.99
N LEU A 94 14.16 -3.25 2.23
CA LEU A 94 13.85 -2.33 1.14
C LEU A 94 12.98 -1.15 1.60
N PRO A 95 13.07 0.03 0.96
CA PRO A 95 12.30 1.22 1.30
C PRO A 95 10.85 1.12 0.79
N ILE A 96 10.09 0.16 1.29
CA ILE A 96 8.68 -0.06 0.98
C ILE A 96 7.83 0.32 2.18
N SER A 97 6.87 1.21 1.97
CA SER A 97 5.90 1.63 3.00
C SER A 97 4.54 1.01 2.72
N LEU A 98 4.03 0.24 3.66
CA LEU A 98 2.71 -0.40 3.57
C LEU A 98 1.65 0.50 4.20
N ILE A 99 0.69 0.93 3.39
CA ILE A 99 -0.40 1.83 3.80
C ILE A 99 -1.70 1.04 3.88
N SER A 100 -2.04 0.64 5.08
CA SER A 100 -3.24 -0.15 5.37
C SER A 100 -4.43 0.74 5.69
N VAL A 101 -5.56 0.52 5.03
CA VAL A 101 -6.81 1.23 5.31
C VAL A 101 -7.89 0.28 5.82
N GLY A 102 -8.80 0.78 6.66
CA GLY A 102 -9.87 -0.03 7.26
C GLY A 102 -9.37 -0.96 8.37
N ILE A 103 -8.51 -0.45 9.24
CA ILE A 103 -7.97 -1.18 10.40
C ILE A 103 -9.08 -1.57 11.39
N GLY A 104 -8.87 -2.65 12.12
CA GLY A 104 -9.81 -3.17 13.11
C GLY A 104 -11.14 -3.56 12.47
N LEU A 105 -12.22 -2.92 12.88
CA LEU A 105 -13.58 -3.11 12.36
C LEU A 105 -14.01 -1.98 11.42
N GLY A 106 -13.08 -1.33 10.74
CA GLY A 106 -13.35 -0.21 9.85
C GLY A 106 -14.34 -0.50 8.70
N TYR A 107 -14.45 -1.76 8.31
CA TYR A 107 -15.43 -2.25 7.33
C TYR A 107 -16.34 -3.33 7.94
N ALA A 108 -16.90 -3.05 9.13
CA ALA A 108 -17.72 -4.02 9.87
C ALA A 108 -18.89 -4.57 9.05
N ASP A 109 -19.52 -3.73 8.24
CA ASP A 109 -20.67 -4.10 7.40
C ASP A 109 -20.30 -5.14 6.30
N ALA A 110 -19.02 -5.22 5.92
CA ALA A 110 -18.53 -6.19 4.96
C ALA A 110 -18.23 -7.58 5.58
N GLY A 111 -18.30 -7.68 6.90
CA GLY A 111 -18.15 -8.93 7.64
C GLY A 111 -16.69 -9.34 7.92
N PRO A 112 -16.49 -10.54 8.49
CA PRO A 112 -15.19 -10.99 9.02
C PRO A 112 -14.05 -11.01 8.02
N THR A 113 -14.32 -11.16 6.72
CA THR A 113 -13.28 -11.14 5.68
C THR A 113 -12.62 -9.77 5.51
N HIS A 114 -13.25 -8.71 6.04
CA HIS A 114 -12.77 -7.34 5.96
C HIS A 114 -12.30 -6.79 7.32
N TYR A 115 -12.33 -7.60 8.37
CA TYR A 115 -11.77 -7.22 9.67
C TYR A 115 -10.24 -7.29 9.62
N SER A 116 -9.59 -6.40 10.34
CA SER A 116 -8.13 -6.38 10.47
C SER A 116 -7.77 -6.24 11.95
N THR A 117 -8.00 -7.31 12.68
CA THR A 117 -7.69 -7.41 14.12
C THR A 117 -6.33 -8.07 14.37
N GLU A 118 -5.77 -8.75 13.37
CA GLU A 118 -4.53 -9.51 13.42
C GLU A 118 -3.32 -8.79 12.82
N ASP A 119 -3.53 -7.68 12.15
CA ASP A 119 -2.52 -6.95 11.35
C ASP A 119 -1.25 -6.60 12.15
N PHE A 120 -1.40 -6.11 13.38
CA PHE A 120 -0.27 -5.83 14.26
C PHE A 120 0.49 -7.09 14.67
N ALA A 121 -0.24 -8.17 15.00
CA ALA A 121 0.37 -9.42 15.40
C ALA A 121 1.21 -10.02 14.26
N CYS A 122 0.66 -10.03 13.06
CA CYS A 122 1.33 -10.52 11.86
C CYS A 122 2.55 -9.65 11.48
N SER A 123 2.38 -8.33 11.46
CA SER A 123 3.46 -7.41 11.10
C SER A 123 4.62 -7.41 12.11
N ARG A 124 4.34 -7.65 13.39
CA ARG A 124 5.38 -7.77 14.42
C ARG A 124 6.18 -9.07 14.35
N ALA A 125 5.70 -10.06 13.63
CA ALA A 125 6.39 -11.34 13.44
C ALA A 125 7.45 -11.30 12.33
N ILE A 126 7.48 -10.20 11.55
CA ILE A 126 8.45 -9.93 10.50
C ILE A 126 9.55 -9.00 11.02
#